data_e5d8075fa0455c7f1eac77b71fe0b65c
#
_entry.id   e5d8075fa0455c7f1eac77b71fe0b65c
#
_cell.length_a   1.000
_cell.length_b   1.000
_cell.length_c   1.000
_cell.angle_alpha   90.00
_cell.angle_beta   90.00
_cell.angle_gamma   90.00
#
_symmetry.space_group_name_H-M   'P 1'
#
loop_
_entity.id
_entity.type
_entity.pdbx_description
1 polymer ?
#
loop_
_entity_poly.entity_id
_entity_poly.type
_entity_poly.pdbx_seq_one_letter_code
_entity_poly.pdbx_strand_id
1 'polypeptide(L)'
;MEASTGKILSQQNSDTALPPASVTKVMTLLLIYDAVHNGKIKWTDNVTISEHAASMGGSQIFLEPNEVQTVEVLTKSIAIASANDAAVAMAEFIGGSEDAFVELMNQKAKSLGMKTAHFENACGLDTDNHLLSAKDIAIMSRELITKYPEVTKYTTTWQDTITHTTEFGLTNTNKLLKWYNNATGLKTGSTGKALYCLSATAKKDGMELIAVIMAAPDPKLRFREAIQLLDFGFANYKLIHGKKVGEEITDVPIYKGEKDTVKAVVQREFTTLANKGSKAELTTKTEIIPSVQAPVAKGTKLGELVYYIGNKEMGRVNLISKDAVNKANLGTMFQRLTYLWFR
;
A
#
# COMPACT_ATOMS: atom_id res chain seq x y z
N MET A 1 -5.87 5.15 -10.38
CA MET A 1 -5.82 3.72 -9.96
C MET A 1 -6.68 3.56 -8.73
N GLU A 2 -7.35 2.43 -8.55
CA GLU A 2 -7.99 2.08 -7.28
C GLU A 2 -7.03 1.27 -6.42
N ALA A 3 -6.90 1.65 -5.13
CA ALA A 3 -5.82 1.19 -4.27
C ALA A 3 -5.92 -0.30 -3.89
N SER A 4 -7.09 -0.80 -3.53
CA SER A 4 -7.24 -2.18 -3.04
C SER A 4 -7.03 -3.21 -4.15
N THR A 5 -7.54 -2.95 -5.34
CA THR A 5 -7.47 -3.86 -6.49
C THR A 5 -6.26 -3.63 -7.40
N GLY A 6 -5.63 -2.44 -7.33
CA GLY A 6 -4.58 -2.01 -8.26
C GLY A 6 -5.10 -1.72 -9.68
N LYS A 7 -6.43 -1.67 -9.89
CA LYS A 7 -6.99 -1.46 -11.22
C LYS A 7 -6.81 -0.02 -11.68
N ILE A 8 -6.25 0.16 -12.86
CA ILE A 8 -6.17 1.47 -13.53
C ILE A 8 -7.56 1.81 -14.10
N LEU A 9 -8.09 2.98 -13.74
CA LEU A 9 -9.42 3.45 -14.13
C LEU A 9 -9.38 4.37 -15.36
N SER A 10 -8.33 5.17 -15.44
CA SER A 10 -8.05 6.08 -16.55
C SER A 10 -6.54 6.25 -16.69
N GLN A 11 -6.07 6.43 -17.91
CA GLN A 11 -4.64 6.68 -18.16
C GLN A 11 -4.45 7.45 -19.46
N GLN A 12 -3.44 8.30 -19.45
CA GLN A 12 -2.94 9.01 -20.63
C GLN A 12 -1.41 9.09 -20.51
N ASN A 13 -0.69 8.60 -21.51
CA ASN A 13 0.78 8.58 -21.53
C ASN A 13 1.42 7.99 -20.24
N SER A 14 0.74 7.03 -19.62
CA SER A 14 1.05 6.54 -18.27
C SER A 14 2.40 5.85 -18.12
N ASP A 15 2.98 5.37 -19.21
CA ASP A 15 4.25 4.66 -19.25
C ASP A 15 5.42 5.56 -19.75
N THR A 16 5.17 6.86 -19.97
CA THR A 16 6.22 7.82 -20.34
C THR A 16 7.06 8.16 -19.11
N ALA A 17 8.38 7.92 -19.19
CA ALA A 17 9.34 8.25 -18.14
C ALA A 17 9.63 9.75 -18.15
N LEU A 18 9.44 10.40 -17.00
CA LEU A 18 9.62 11.84 -16.80
C LEU A 18 10.28 12.09 -15.43
N PRO A 19 10.97 13.22 -15.25
CA PRO A 19 11.47 13.63 -13.92
C PRO A 19 10.32 13.74 -12.91
N PRO A 20 10.38 13.03 -11.76
CA PRO A 20 9.29 13.02 -10.78
C PRO A 20 9.37 14.16 -9.75
N ALA A 21 10.49 14.88 -9.68
CA ALA A 21 10.80 15.80 -8.59
C ALA A 21 10.58 15.14 -7.21
N SER A 22 10.15 15.88 -6.20
CA SER A 22 9.94 15.37 -4.84
C SER A 22 8.83 14.30 -4.71
N VAL A 23 8.14 13.89 -5.79
CA VAL A 23 7.29 12.69 -5.74
C VAL A 23 8.14 11.43 -5.52
N THR A 24 9.42 11.45 -5.84
CA THR A 24 10.44 10.48 -5.43
C THR A 24 10.33 10.06 -3.97
N LYS A 25 10.04 11.01 -3.08
CA LYS A 25 9.96 10.77 -1.62
C LYS A 25 8.84 9.79 -1.20
N VAL A 26 7.94 9.44 -2.11
CA VAL A 26 7.00 8.33 -1.87
C VAL A 26 7.77 7.02 -1.72
N MET A 27 8.81 6.78 -2.54
CA MET A 27 9.69 5.62 -2.41
C MET A 27 10.55 5.71 -1.13
N THR A 28 11.05 6.89 -0.80
CA THR A 28 11.82 7.12 0.43
C THR A 28 10.97 6.80 1.66
N LEU A 29 9.74 7.32 1.73
CA LEU A 29 8.80 6.99 2.80
C LEU A 29 8.49 5.49 2.84
N LEU A 30 8.26 4.85 1.69
CA LEU A 30 8.00 3.42 1.61
C LEU A 30 9.14 2.59 2.24
N LEU A 31 10.39 2.93 1.94
CA LEU A 31 11.56 2.25 2.50
C LEU A 31 11.78 2.55 3.99
N ILE A 32 11.44 3.75 4.46
CA ILE A 32 11.43 4.07 5.90
C ILE A 32 10.43 3.18 6.63
N TYR A 33 9.19 3.10 6.14
CA TYR A 33 8.16 2.25 6.73
C TYR A 33 8.52 0.77 6.64
N ASP A 34 9.10 0.31 5.52
CA ASP A 34 9.64 -1.05 5.40
C ASP A 34 10.71 -1.33 6.47
N ALA A 35 11.63 -0.41 6.70
CA ALA A 35 12.70 -0.56 7.68
C ALA A 35 12.15 -0.63 9.12
N VAL A 36 11.16 0.20 9.46
CA VAL A 36 10.53 0.20 10.78
C VAL A 36 9.74 -1.10 11.01
N HIS A 37 8.89 -1.51 10.06
CA HIS A 37 8.05 -2.69 10.21
C HIS A 37 8.85 -4.00 10.18
N ASN A 38 10.00 -4.01 9.53
CA ASN A 38 10.93 -5.15 9.55
C ASN A 38 11.84 -5.15 10.80
N GLY A 39 11.67 -4.17 11.71
CA GLY A 39 12.45 -4.07 12.95
C GLY A 39 13.90 -3.64 12.74
N LYS A 40 14.28 -3.16 11.55
CA LYS A 40 15.62 -2.67 11.26
C LYS A 40 15.91 -1.35 12.01
N ILE A 41 14.91 -0.48 12.13
CA ILE A 41 14.95 0.78 12.85
C ILE A 41 13.64 0.96 13.64
N LYS A 42 13.63 1.91 14.59
CA LYS A 42 12.47 2.29 15.40
C LYS A 42 12.17 3.77 15.18
N TRP A 43 10.92 4.16 15.36
CA TRP A 43 10.50 5.57 15.30
C TRP A 43 11.26 6.48 16.26
N THR A 44 11.70 5.93 17.39
CA THR A 44 12.45 6.62 18.45
C THR A 44 13.96 6.60 18.28
N ASP A 45 14.49 5.94 17.26
CA ASP A 45 15.95 5.91 17.03
C ASP A 45 16.46 7.28 16.64
N ASN A 46 17.63 7.61 17.14
CA ASN A 46 18.33 8.86 16.87
C ASN A 46 19.12 8.75 15.56
N VAL A 47 18.97 9.76 14.72
CA VAL A 47 19.69 9.93 13.45
C VAL A 47 20.59 11.16 13.60
N THR A 48 21.89 10.96 13.45
CA THR A 48 22.85 12.07 13.39
C THR A 48 22.93 12.59 11.98
N ILE A 49 22.76 13.90 11.81
CA ILE A 49 22.74 14.56 10.52
C ILE A 49 24.16 14.74 9.99
N SER A 50 24.42 14.25 8.79
CA SER A 50 25.71 14.42 8.11
C SER A 50 25.84 15.82 7.51
N GLU A 51 27.09 16.23 7.19
CA GLU A 51 27.35 17.45 6.42
C GLU A 51 26.66 17.40 5.06
N HIS A 52 26.61 16.22 4.42
CA HIS A 52 25.95 16.03 3.14
C HIS A 52 24.44 16.26 3.26
N ALA A 53 23.75 15.62 4.20
CA ALA A 53 22.33 15.81 4.42
C ALA A 53 21.98 17.27 4.75
N ALA A 54 22.76 17.92 5.62
CA ALA A 54 22.58 19.33 5.99
C ALA A 54 22.81 20.31 4.82
N SER A 55 23.64 19.94 3.83
CA SER A 55 23.94 20.77 2.66
C SER A 55 22.86 20.76 1.59
N MET A 56 21.81 19.90 1.74
CA MET A 56 20.78 19.74 0.73
C MET A 56 19.98 21.03 0.51
N GLY A 57 19.88 21.43 -0.76
CA GLY A 57 19.07 22.58 -1.18
C GLY A 57 17.60 22.22 -1.43
N GLY A 58 16.83 23.23 -1.81
CA GLY A 58 15.41 23.09 -2.12
C GLY A 58 14.51 23.14 -0.89
N SER A 59 13.49 22.29 -0.82
CA SER A 59 12.64 22.18 0.39
C SER A 59 13.43 21.50 1.51
N GLN A 60 13.52 22.14 2.67
CA GLN A 60 14.32 21.66 3.79
C GLN A 60 13.73 22.15 5.12
N ILE A 61 14.15 21.55 6.21
CA ILE A 61 13.85 21.99 7.57
C ILE A 61 15.07 22.61 8.26
N PHE A 62 16.15 22.84 7.49
CA PHE A 62 17.40 23.49 7.91
C PHE A 62 18.13 22.74 9.02
N LEU A 63 18.28 21.43 8.84
CA LEU A 63 19.08 20.59 9.73
C LEU A 63 20.54 21.01 9.71
N GLU A 64 21.18 21.01 10.88
CA GLU A 64 22.59 21.33 11.03
C GLU A 64 23.46 20.06 11.07
N PRO A 65 24.74 20.13 10.61
CA PRO A 65 25.66 19.01 10.76
C PRO A 65 25.82 18.60 12.23
N ASN A 66 25.82 17.29 12.49
CA ASN A 66 25.87 16.67 13.82
C ASN A 66 24.62 16.91 14.70
N GLU A 67 23.61 17.61 14.22
CA GLU A 67 22.30 17.61 14.86
C GLU A 67 21.75 16.19 14.98
N VAL A 68 20.98 15.92 16.03
CA VAL A 68 20.34 14.62 16.25
C VAL A 68 18.85 14.78 16.25
N GLN A 69 18.18 14.05 15.35
CA GLN A 69 16.73 13.98 15.26
C GLN A 69 16.23 12.55 15.28
N THR A 70 14.97 12.34 15.70
CA THR A 70 14.39 10.99 15.65
C THR A 70 13.90 10.63 14.25
N VAL A 71 13.87 9.32 13.96
CA VAL A 71 13.27 8.77 12.73
C VAL A 71 11.86 9.34 12.50
N GLU A 72 11.04 9.46 13.57
CA GLU A 72 9.68 10.00 13.48
C GLU A 72 9.68 11.46 13.01
N VAL A 73 10.53 12.32 13.60
CA VAL A 73 10.63 13.76 13.24
C VAL A 73 11.06 13.92 11.79
N LEU A 74 12.08 13.18 11.34
CA LEU A 74 12.54 13.24 9.96
C LEU A 74 11.47 12.74 8.98
N THR A 75 10.81 11.62 9.29
CA THR A 75 9.72 11.07 8.45
C THR A 75 8.55 12.06 8.32
N LYS A 76 8.15 12.67 9.43
CA LYS A 76 7.12 13.71 9.46
C LYS A 76 7.51 14.89 8.58
N SER A 77 8.75 15.36 8.65
CA SER A 77 9.28 16.47 7.85
C SER A 77 9.32 16.16 6.35
N ILE A 78 9.67 14.93 5.98
CA ILE A 78 9.62 14.45 4.59
C ILE A 78 8.19 14.48 4.05
N ALA A 79 7.24 13.96 4.83
CA ALA A 79 5.85 13.82 4.38
C ALA A 79 5.13 15.17 4.27
N ILE A 80 5.31 16.06 5.26
CA ILE A 80 4.60 17.35 5.37
C ILE A 80 5.30 18.43 4.56
N ALA A 81 6.55 18.75 4.92
CA ALA A 81 7.31 19.87 4.34
C ALA A 81 8.11 19.48 3.10
N SER A 82 8.16 18.18 2.75
CA SER A 82 8.99 17.70 1.63
C SER A 82 10.48 17.90 1.82
N ALA A 83 10.97 17.87 3.06
CA ALA A 83 12.34 18.16 3.44
C ALA A 83 13.37 17.25 2.73
N ASN A 84 14.32 17.83 1.98
CA ASN A 84 15.37 17.11 1.26
C ASN A 84 16.46 16.66 2.23
N ASP A 85 16.88 17.53 3.14
CA ASP A 85 17.84 17.25 4.21
C ASP A 85 17.40 16.05 5.07
N ALA A 86 16.14 16.01 5.50
CA ALA A 86 15.58 14.89 6.23
C ALA A 86 15.53 13.61 5.37
N ALA A 87 15.25 13.72 4.07
CA ALA A 87 15.18 12.56 3.17
C ALA A 87 16.58 11.93 2.99
N VAL A 88 17.61 12.74 2.80
CA VAL A 88 18.99 12.26 2.67
C VAL A 88 19.50 11.71 4.00
N ALA A 89 19.23 12.37 5.14
CA ALA A 89 19.59 11.85 6.45
C ALA A 89 18.98 10.46 6.71
N MET A 90 17.71 10.26 6.36
CA MET A 90 17.06 8.95 6.48
C MET A 90 17.63 7.92 5.50
N ALA A 91 18.01 8.34 4.30
CA ALA A 91 18.66 7.47 3.31
C ALA A 91 20.00 6.96 3.82
N GLU A 92 20.84 7.84 4.34
CA GLU A 92 22.13 7.50 4.94
C GLU A 92 21.95 6.60 6.16
N PHE A 93 20.99 6.91 7.02
CA PHE A 93 20.73 6.10 8.22
C PHE A 93 20.29 4.68 7.90
N ILE A 94 19.45 4.48 6.89
CA ILE A 94 18.93 3.17 6.51
C ILE A 94 19.91 2.42 5.62
N GLY A 95 20.51 3.09 4.64
CA GLY A 95 21.41 2.50 3.65
C GLY A 95 22.87 2.39 4.10
N GLY A 96 23.28 3.22 5.06
CA GLY A 96 24.69 3.47 5.37
C GLY A 96 25.33 4.56 4.51
N SER A 97 24.76 4.84 3.34
CA SER A 97 25.03 5.98 2.46
C SER A 97 23.80 6.24 1.60
N GLU A 98 23.71 7.45 1.01
CA GLU A 98 22.64 7.77 0.04
C GLU A 98 22.70 6.82 -1.17
N ASP A 99 23.89 6.55 -1.72
CA ASP A 99 24.07 5.65 -2.86
C ASP A 99 23.53 4.25 -2.57
N ALA A 100 23.87 3.68 -1.41
CA ALA A 100 23.37 2.37 -1.02
C ALA A 100 21.83 2.37 -0.82
N PHE A 101 21.26 3.47 -0.34
CA PHE A 101 19.81 3.62 -0.24
C PHE A 101 19.15 3.73 -1.64
N VAL A 102 19.78 4.43 -2.58
CA VAL A 102 19.33 4.52 -3.97
C VAL A 102 19.29 3.13 -4.63
N GLU A 103 20.27 2.27 -4.34
CA GLU A 103 20.23 0.87 -4.76
C GLU A 103 19.00 0.15 -4.20
N LEU A 104 18.67 0.35 -2.90
CA LEU A 104 17.46 -0.21 -2.30
C LEU A 104 16.19 0.33 -2.98
N MET A 105 16.14 1.63 -3.34
CA MET A 105 15.01 2.20 -4.08
C MET A 105 14.83 1.51 -5.43
N ASN A 106 15.90 1.31 -6.18
CA ASN A 106 15.87 0.64 -7.49
C ASN A 106 15.51 -0.85 -7.37
N GLN A 107 16.01 -1.55 -6.36
CA GLN A 107 15.63 -2.94 -6.07
C GLN A 107 14.14 -3.04 -5.70
N LYS A 108 13.63 -2.12 -4.88
CA LYS A 108 12.21 -2.05 -4.52
C LYS A 108 11.35 -1.77 -5.74
N ALA A 109 11.73 -0.82 -6.59
CA ALA A 109 11.04 -0.52 -7.85
C ALA A 109 10.92 -1.77 -8.74
N LYS A 110 12.02 -2.49 -8.91
CA LYS A 110 12.05 -3.75 -9.67
C LYS A 110 11.12 -4.80 -9.06
N SER A 111 11.12 -4.96 -7.74
CA SER A 111 10.26 -5.92 -7.03
C SER A 111 8.77 -5.60 -7.16
N LEU A 112 8.42 -4.32 -7.27
CA LEU A 112 7.06 -3.84 -7.49
C LEU A 112 6.62 -3.88 -8.97
N GLY A 113 7.53 -4.23 -9.89
CA GLY A 113 7.25 -4.24 -11.32
C GLY A 113 7.15 -2.85 -11.97
N MET A 114 7.80 -1.85 -11.38
CA MET A 114 7.92 -0.50 -11.94
C MET A 114 8.91 -0.55 -13.11
N LYS A 115 8.39 -0.41 -14.33
CA LYS A 115 9.16 -0.75 -15.55
C LYS A 115 10.07 0.36 -16.03
N THR A 116 9.74 1.61 -15.75
CA THR A 116 10.46 2.79 -16.24
C THR A 116 11.18 3.55 -15.13
N ALA A 117 11.01 3.09 -13.87
CA ALA A 117 11.57 3.76 -12.71
C ALA A 117 13.10 3.56 -12.63
N HIS A 118 13.81 4.67 -12.52
CA HIS A 118 15.21 4.72 -12.15
C HIS A 118 15.44 5.87 -11.18
N PHE A 119 15.98 5.56 -10.01
CA PHE A 119 16.29 6.51 -8.95
C PHE A 119 17.79 6.78 -8.92
N GLU A 120 18.19 8.04 -8.74
CA GLU A 120 19.60 8.46 -8.59
C GLU A 120 19.84 9.26 -7.29
N ASN A 121 18.79 9.63 -6.56
CA ASN A 121 18.86 10.24 -5.23
C ASN A 121 17.58 10.00 -4.43
N ALA A 122 17.64 10.26 -3.12
CA ALA A 122 16.54 9.98 -2.20
C ALA A 122 15.44 11.06 -2.18
N CYS A 123 15.64 12.22 -2.77
CA CYS A 123 14.76 13.39 -2.61
C CYS A 123 14.09 13.87 -3.91
N GLY A 124 14.60 13.48 -5.09
CA GLY A 124 14.04 13.85 -6.40
C GLY A 124 14.62 15.15 -6.96
N LEU A 125 15.88 15.46 -6.66
CA LEU A 125 16.62 16.48 -7.38
C LEU A 125 16.88 16.05 -8.82
N ASP A 126 16.87 17.02 -9.74
CA ASP A 126 17.03 16.77 -11.17
C ASP A 126 18.39 16.18 -11.50
N THR A 127 18.39 15.00 -12.09
CA THR A 127 19.51 14.36 -12.77
C THR A 127 19.03 13.82 -14.11
N ASP A 128 19.93 13.34 -14.97
CA ASP A 128 19.53 13.00 -16.33
C ASP A 128 18.72 11.70 -16.42
N ASN A 129 18.97 10.75 -15.50
CA ASN A 129 18.32 9.45 -15.51
C ASN A 129 17.36 9.23 -14.36
N HIS A 130 17.14 10.22 -13.48
CA HIS A 130 16.15 10.09 -12.41
C HIS A 130 14.74 10.25 -12.96
N LEU A 131 14.18 9.16 -13.45
CA LEU A 131 12.95 9.13 -14.23
C LEU A 131 11.95 8.10 -13.69
N LEU A 132 10.68 8.47 -13.68
CA LEU A 132 9.56 7.59 -13.37
C LEU A 132 8.40 7.86 -14.33
N SER A 133 7.55 6.86 -14.55
CA SER A 133 6.27 7.09 -15.23
C SER A 133 5.14 7.35 -14.21
N ALA A 134 4.03 7.92 -14.68
CA ALA A 134 2.83 8.09 -13.84
C ALA A 134 2.32 6.75 -13.29
N LYS A 135 2.47 5.68 -14.05
CA LYS A 135 2.11 4.32 -13.63
C LYS A 135 3.03 3.78 -12.54
N ASP A 136 4.33 4.00 -12.63
CA ASP A 136 5.28 3.62 -11.58
C ASP A 136 5.00 4.37 -10.28
N ILE A 137 4.72 5.68 -10.37
CA ILE A 137 4.32 6.49 -9.23
C ILE A 137 3.04 5.95 -8.60
N ALA A 138 2.03 5.57 -9.40
CA ALA A 138 0.80 4.99 -8.88
C ALA A 138 1.04 3.64 -8.19
N ILE A 139 1.96 2.82 -8.69
CA ILE A 139 2.34 1.53 -8.10
C ILE A 139 3.00 1.73 -6.72
N MET A 140 4.04 2.58 -6.62
CA MET A 140 4.71 2.82 -5.34
C MET A 140 3.80 3.54 -4.34
N SER A 141 2.93 4.44 -4.80
CA SER A 141 1.94 5.12 -3.95
C SER A 141 0.94 4.11 -3.39
N ARG A 142 0.46 3.19 -4.22
CA ARG A 142 -0.42 2.10 -3.81
C ARG A 142 0.25 1.22 -2.76
N GLU A 143 1.48 0.78 -3.00
CA GLU A 143 2.23 -0.04 -2.04
C GLU A 143 2.34 0.65 -0.69
N LEU A 144 2.70 1.95 -0.67
CA LEU A 144 2.83 2.72 0.55
C LEU A 144 1.52 2.79 1.33
N ILE A 145 0.41 3.25 0.70
CA ILE A 145 -0.85 3.49 1.43
C ILE A 145 -1.61 2.21 1.79
N THR A 146 -1.42 1.12 1.04
CA THR A 146 -2.11 -0.16 1.34
C THR A 146 -1.36 -1.01 2.35
N LYS A 147 -0.04 -0.96 2.33
CA LYS A 147 0.81 -1.70 3.26
C LYS A 147 1.00 -0.98 4.59
N TYR A 148 1.08 0.34 4.54
CA TYR A 148 1.34 1.23 5.69
C TYR A 148 0.30 2.35 5.76
N PRO A 149 -0.98 2.04 6.01
CA PRO A 149 -2.06 3.03 6.02
C PRO A 149 -1.85 4.13 7.08
N GLU A 150 -1.04 3.88 8.11
CA GLU A 150 -0.67 4.85 9.12
C GLU A 150 0.15 6.03 8.58
N VAL A 151 0.70 5.94 7.36
CA VAL A 151 1.35 7.09 6.69
C VAL A 151 0.40 8.27 6.56
N THR A 152 -0.90 8.02 6.51
CA THR A 152 -1.95 9.04 6.44
C THR A 152 -1.93 9.97 7.65
N LYS A 153 -1.40 9.54 8.81
CA LYS A 153 -1.15 10.42 9.97
C LYS A 153 -0.40 11.69 9.56
N TYR A 154 0.61 11.56 8.69
CA TYR A 154 1.41 12.72 8.25
C TYR A 154 0.93 13.32 6.94
N THR A 155 0.49 12.48 5.99
CA THR A 155 0.11 12.97 4.66
C THR A 155 -1.19 13.78 4.66
N THR A 156 -2.06 13.62 5.67
CA THR A 156 -3.27 14.44 5.88
C THR A 156 -3.05 15.64 6.80
N THR A 157 -1.92 15.72 7.50
CA THR A 157 -1.60 16.84 8.39
C THR A 157 -1.29 18.09 7.57
N TRP A 158 -2.06 19.17 7.79
CA TRP A 158 -1.85 20.44 7.09
C TRP A 158 -0.69 21.23 7.69
N GLN A 159 -0.63 21.36 9.00
CA GLN A 159 0.43 22.05 9.73
C GLN A 159 0.82 21.26 10.97
N ASP A 160 2.10 21.29 11.31
CA ASP A 160 2.67 20.70 12.50
C ASP A 160 3.92 21.46 12.89
N THR A 161 4.54 21.13 14.01
CA THR A 161 5.81 21.68 14.46
C THR A 161 6.80 20.58 14.78
N ILE A 162 8.06 20.91 14.65
CA ILE A 162 9.19 20.12 15.16
C ILE A 162 10.06 21.03 16.02
N THR A 163 10.87 20.43 16.88
CA THR A 163 11.88 21.14 17.65
C THR A 163 13.25 20.64 17.21
N HIS A 164 14.11 21.54 16.76
CA HIS A 164 15.54 21.29 16.69
C HIS A 164 16.26 22.33 17.55
N THR A 165 17.01 23.28 17.06
CA THR A 165 17.56 24.40 17.93
C THR A 165 16.45 25.31 18.46
N THR A 166 15.38 25.50 17.67
CA THR A 166 14.17 26.24 18.01
C THR A 166 12.94 25.51 17.47
N GLU A 167 11.76 26.00 17.82
CA GLU A 167 10.51 25.47 17.24
C GLU A 167 10.43 25.85 15.74
N PHE A 168 10.20 24.86 14.89
CA PHE A 168 10.10 25.03 13.44
C PHE A 168 8.75 24.53 12.91
N GLY A 169 8.03 25.40 12.20
CA GLY A 169 6.71 25.11 11.65
C GLY A 169 6.79 24.33 10.34
N LEU A 170 6.08 23.22 10.27
CA LEU A 170 5.87 22.44 9.04
C LEU A 170 4.52 22.82 8.41
N THR A 171 4.52 23.05 7.10
CA THR A 171 3.28 23.25 6.33
C THR A 171 3.26 22.29 5.14
N ASN A 172 2.13 21.59 4.97
CA ASN A 172 2.00 20.60 3.92
C ASN A 172 1.98 21.27 2.53
N THR A 173 2.82 20.75 1.65
CA THR A 173 2.91 21.24 0.27
C THR A 173 1.70 20.85 -0.58
N ASN A 174 0.91 19.87 -0.14
CA ASN A 174 -0.25 19.34 -0.86
C ASN A 174 -1.52 20.16 -0.55
N LYS A 175 -1.76 21.19 -1.34
CA LYS A 175 -2.96 22.03 -1.21
C LYS A 175 -4.28 21.29 -1.46
N LEU A 176 -4.23 20.06 -2.01
CA LEU A 176 -5.43 19.23 -2.17
C LEU A 176 -6.15 19.00 -0.84
N LEU A 177 -5.40 18.91 0.28
CA LEU A 177 -5.96 18.79 1.63
C LEU A 177 -6.92 19.93 2.02
N LYS A 178 -6.78 21.10 1.40
CA LYS A 178 -7.65 22.27 1.62
C LYS A 178 -8.80 22.35 0.60
N TRP A 179 -8.60 21.77 -0.59
CA TRP A 179 -9.50 21.96 -1.72
C TRP A 179 -10.40 20.77 -2.01
N TYR A 180 -10.09 19.61 -1.41
CA TYR A 180 -10.81 18.36 -1.66
C TYR A 180 -11.04 17.57 -0.37
N ASN A 181 -12.28 17.55 0.11
CA ASN A 181 -12.63 17.03 1.44
C ASN A 181 -12.28 15.55 1.69
N ASN A 182 -12.13 14.77 0.63
CA ASN A 182 -11.81 13.35 0.73
C ASN A 182 -10.30 13.06 0.56
N ALA A 183 -9.46 14.10 0.46
CA ALA A 183 -8.02 13.93 0.24
C ALA A 183 -7.35 13.23 1.43
N THR A 184 -6.55 12.20 1.15
CA THR A 184 -5.72 11.46 2.11
C THR A 184 -4.22 11.70 1.91
N GLY A 185 -3.82 12.46 0.89
CA GLY A 185 -2.43 12.79 0.58
C GLY A 185 -2.23 12.95 -0.92
N LEU A 186 -1.10 12.58 -1.48
CA LEU A 186 0.06 11.92 -0.90
C LEU A 186 1.29 12.85 -0.95
N LYS A 187 1.79 13.19 -2.18
CA LYS A 187 3.03 13.94 -2.36
C LYS A 187 3.03 14.83 -3.60
N THR A 188 3.48 16.07 -3.43
CA THR A 188 3.78 17.01 -4.52
C THR A 188 5.24 16.95 -4.92
N GLY A 189 5.53 17.35 -6.15
CA GLY A 189 6.90 17.60 -6.63
C GLY A 189 6.94 18.76 -7.60
N SER A 190 8.04 19.48 -7.64
CA SER A 190 8.31 20.47 -8.69
C SER A 190 9.81 20.80 -8.76
N THR A 191 10.33 20.86 -9.99
CA THR A 191 11.65 21.37 -10.35
C THR A 191 11.53 22.07 -11.70
N GLY A 192 12.61 22.71 -12.14
CA GLY A 192 12.65 23.33 -13.47
C GLY A 192 12.44 22.33 -14.60
N LYS A 193 12.99 21.12 -14.49
CA LYS A 193 12.84 20.05 -15.51
C LYS A 193 11.49 19.30 -15.36
N ALA A 194 11.10 18.95 -14.14
CA ALA A 194 9.90 18.19 -13.87
C ALA A 194 8.59 18.97 -14.02
N LEU A 195 8.65 20.31 -14.02
CA LEU A 195 7.48 21.17 -13.88
C LEU A 195 6.70 20.81 -12.60
N TYR A 196 5.38 20.61 -12.66
CA TYR A 196 4.58 20.34 -11.47
C TYR A 196 4.02 18.92 -11.49
N CYS A 197 4.44 18.12 -10.52
CA CYS A 197 4.03 16.74 -10.34
C CYS A 197 3.18 16.57 -9.07
N LEU A 198 2.30 15.57 -9.05
CA LEU A 198 1.45 15.23 -7.91
C LEU A 198 1.12 13.74 -7.94
N SER A 199 1.34 13.06 -6.83
CA SER A 199 0.62 11.85 -6.48
C SER A 199 -0.45 12.24 -5.47
N ALA A 200 -1.71 12.20 -5.88
CA ALA A 200 -2.87 12.51 -5.06
C ALA A 200 -3.57 11.24 -4.61
N THR A 201 -4.00 11.20 -3.35
CA THR A 201 -4.85 10.12 -2.83
C THR A 201 -6.10 10.69 -2.19
N ALA A 202 -7.20 9.95 -2.32
CA ALA A 202 -8.47 10.33 -1.71
C ALA A 202 -9.28 9.08 -1.38
N LYS A 203 -10.05 9.13 -0.28
CA LYS A 203 -10.87 8.02 0.19
C LYS A 203 -12.31 8.45 0.41
N LYS A 204 -13.24 7.70 -0.20
CA LYS A 204 -14.68 7.93 -0.08
C LYS A 204 -15.43 6.62 -0.11
N ASP A 205 -16.39 6.42 0.79
CA ASP A 205 -17.26 5.25 0.86
C ASP A 205 -16.47 3.90 0.85
N GLY A 206 -15.34 3.87 1.57
CA GLY A 206 -14.44 2.71 1.66
C GLY A 206 -13.50 2.52 0.46
N MET A 207 -13.72 3.21 -0.66
CA MET A 207 -12.86 3.17 -1.84
C MET A 207 -11.76 4.23 -1.76
N GLU A 208 -10.51 3.85 -1.99
CA GLU A 208 -9.37 4.76 -2.03
C GLU A 208 -8.79 4.82 -3.45
N LEU A 209 -8.63 6.04 -3.96
CA LEU A 209 -8.14 6.30 -5.31
C LEU A 209 -6.81 7.04 -5.29
N ILE A 210 -6.00 6.74 -6.30
CA ILE A 210 -4.70 7.36 -6.56
C ILE A 210 -4.78 8.03 -7.93
N ALA A 211 -4.53 9.34 -7.98
CA ALA A 211 -4.41 10.11 -9.21
C ALA A 211 -2.99 10.68 -9.33
N VAL A 212 -2.31 10.38 -10.43
CA VAL A 212 -0.94 10.86 -10.67
C VAL A 212 -0.95 11.82 -11.84
N ILE A 213 -0.40 13.01 -11.63
CA ILE A 213 -0.17 14.04 -12.63
C ILE A 213 1.32 14.31 -12.71
N MET A 214 1.86 14.30 -13.92
CA MET A 214 3.26 14.62 -14.18
C MET A 214 3.38 15.75 -15.19
N ALA A 215 4.42 16.55 -15.05
CA ALA A 215 4.78 17.63 -15.96
C ALA A 215 3.64 18.62 -16.27
N ALA A 216 2.80 18.93 -15.29
CA ALA A 216 1.79 19.97 -15.45
C ALA A 216 2.49 21.35 -15.59
N PRO A 217 2.09 22.18 -16.57
CA PRO A 217 2.75 23.47 -16.80
C PRO A 217 2.44 24.51 -15.72
N ASP A 218 1.41 24.32 -14.94
CA ASP A 218 0.93 25.24 -13.92
C ASP A 218 0.68 24.54 -12.56
N PRO A 219 1.08 25.15 -11.43
CA PRO A 219 0.93 24.52 -10.12
C PRO A 219 -0.53 24.28 -9.69
N LYS A 220 -1.51 25.06 -10.19
CA LYS A 220 -2.94 24.86 -9.90
C LYS A 220 -3.53 23.78 -10.81
N LEU A 221 -3.01 23.67 -12.04
CA LEU A 221 -3.50 22.70 -13.02
C LEU A 221 -3.33 21.26 -12.50
N ARG A 222 -2.17 20.92 -11.92
CA ARG A 222 -1.96 19.56 -11.37
C ARG A 222 -3.01 19.14 -10.34
N PHE A 223 -3.48 20.08 -9.51
CA PHE A 223 -4.53 19.79 -8.53
C PHE A 223 -5.91 19.67 -9.19
N ARG A 224 -6.23 20.55 -10.15
CA ARG A 224 -7.49 20.49 -10.88
C ARG A 224 -7.64 19.18 -11.64
N GLU A 225 -6.61 18.75 -12.35
CA GLU A 225 -6.64 17.50 -13.09
C GLU A 225 -6.70 16.27 -12.15
N ALA A 226 -5.99 16.30 -11.01
CA ALA A 226 -6.09 15.26 -10.01
C ALA A 226 -7.51 15.15 -9.45
N ILE A 227 -8.17 16.28 -9.12
CA ILE A 227 -9.56 16.30 -8.66
C ILE A 227 -10.49 15.70 -9.73
N GLN A 228 -10.33 16.08 -11.00
CA GLN A 228 -11.14 15.52 -12.09
C GLN A 228 -11.00 14.01 -12.22
N LEU A 229 -9.77 13.47 -12.09
CA LEU A 229 -9.53 12.03 -12.12
C LEU A 229 -10.13 11.31 -10.90
N LEU A 230 -10.03 11.90 -9.71
CA LEU A 230 -10.62 11.37 -8.49
C LEU A 230 -12.15 11.36 -8.56
N ASP A 231 -12.75 12.48 -8.99
CA ASP A 231 -14.19 12.60 -9.18
C ASP A 231 -14.71 11.63 -10.22
N PHE A 232 -14.00 11.48 -11.35
CA PHE A 232 -14.33 10.47 -12.36
C PHE A 232 -14.35 9.07 -11.75
N GLY A 233 -13.33 8.72 -10.95
CA GLY A 233 -13.25 7.42 -10.30
C GLY A 233 -14.41 7.20 -9.33
N PHE A 234 -14.66 8.15 -8.43
CA PHE A 234 -15.74 8.05 -7.46
C PHE A 234 -17.15 8.12 -8.09
N ALA A 235 -17.33 8.83 -9.21
CA ALA A 235 -18.62 8.90 -9.89
C ALA A 235 -18.96 7.58 -10.59
N ASN A 236 -17.98 6.93 -11.22
CA ASN A 236 -18.23 5.83 -12.15
C ASN A 236 -18.03 4.44 -11.53
N TYR A 237 -17.28 4.31 -10.43
CA TYR A 237 -16.92 3.01 -9.86
C TYR A 237 -17.37 2.85 -8.42
N LYS A 238 -17.60 1.60 -8.02
CA LYS A 238 -17.84 1.17 -6.65
C LYS A 238 -17.08 -0.11 -6.34
N LEU A 239 -16.71 -0.32 -5.09
CA LEU A 239 -16.22 -1.60 -4.61
C LEU A 239 -17.38 -2.56 -4.37
N ILE A 240 -17.19 -3.80 -4.74
CA ILE A 240 -18.06 -4.92 -4.36
C ILE A 240 -17.21 -5.86 -3.51
N HIS A 241 -17.69 -6.14 -2.31
CA HIS A 241 -17.06 -7.04 -1.36
C HIS A 241 -17.64 -8.45 -1.50
N GLY A 242 -16.77 -9.44 -1.40
CA GLY A 242 -17.15 -10.84 -1.34
C GLY A 242 -17.57 -11.26 0.06
N LYS A 243 -17.48 -12.55 0.32
CA LYS A 243 -17.75 -13.13 1.64
C LYS A 243 -16.76 -12.66 2.68
N LYS A 244 -17.21 -12.54 3.94
CA LYS A 244 -16.37 -12.10 5.06
C LYS A 244 -15.30 -13.12 5.42
N VAL A 245 -14.15 -12.64 5.90
CA VAL A 245 -13.10 -13.52 6.45
C VAL A 245 -13.67 -14.34 7.59
N GLY A 246 -13.40 -15.66 7.59
CA GLY A 246 -13.93 -16.60 8.58
C GLY A 246 -15.39 -17.02 8.35
N GLU A 247 -16.08 -16.50 7.32
CA GLU A 247 -17.44 -16.96 6.98
C GLU A 247 -17.41 -18.44 6.57
N GLU A 248 -18.28 -19.22 7.21
CA GLU A 248 -18.42 -20.66 6.95
C GLU A 248 -19.15 -20.89 5.62
N ILE A 249 -18.55 -21.67 4.76
CA ILE A 249 -19.10 -21.95 3.40
C ILE A 249 -19.71 -23.34 3.33
N THR A 250 -18.98 -24.36 3.79
CA THR A 250 -19.44 -25.75 3.74
C THR A 250 -18.67 -26.62 4.74
N ASP A 251 -19.21 -27.81 4.99
CA ASP A 251 -18.53 -28.86 5.74
C ASP A 251 -17.76 -29.77 4.79
N VAL A 252 -16.53 -30.12 5.15
CA VAL A 252 -15.68 -31.05 4.41
C VAL A 252 -15.53 -32.35 5.20
N PRO A 253 -15.88 -33.51 4.63
CA PRO A 253 -15.70 -34.81 5.29
C PRO A 253 -14.25 -35.08 5.68
N ILE A 254 -14.06 -35.65 6.87
CA ILE A 254 -12.73 -36.05 7.37
C ILE A 254 -12.64 -37.56 7.47
N TYR A 255 -11.60 -38.11 6.86
CA TYR A 255 -11.28 -39.51 6.99
C TYR A 255 -10.34 -39.77 8.17
N LYS A 256 -10.67 -40.75 9.03
CA LYS A 256 -9.91 -41.11 10.25
C LYS A 256 -9.74 -39.97 11.27
N GLY A 257 -10.62 -38.97 11.31
CA GLY A 257 -10.59 -37.87 12.26
C GLY A 257 -11.39 -38.15 13.54
N GLU A 258 -11.13 -37.41 14.61
CA GLU A 258 -11.94 -37.39 15.84
C GLU A 258 -13.34 -36.78 15.57
N LYS A 259 -13.49 -35.98 14.52
CA LYS A 259 -14.74 -35.42 13.99
C LYS A 259 -14.98 -35.92 12.59
N ASP A 260 -16.26 -35.98 12.17
CA ASP A 260 -16.64 -36.45 10.84
C ASP A 260 -16.44 -35.39 9.74
N THR A 261 -16.48 -34.14 10.13
CA THR A 261 -16.31 -32.99 9.22
C THR A 261 -15.47 -31.90 9.83
N VAL A 262 -14.95 -31.03 8.99
CA VAL A 262 -14.36 -29.74 9.35
C VAL A 262 -14.98 -28.63 8.54
N LYS A 263 -15.21 -27.46 9.15
CA LYS A 263 -15.76 -26.30 8.49
C LYS A 263 -14.73 -25.64 7.58
N ALA A 264 -15.07 -25.46 6.33
CA ALA A 264 -14.29 -24.66 5.39
C ALA A 264 -14.73 -23.20 5.48
N VAL A 265 -13.78 -22.30 5.79
CA VAL A 265 -14.01 -20.86 5.97
C VAL A 265 -13.19 -20.04 5.00
N VAL A 266 -13.66 -18.84 4.71
CA VAL A 266 -13.00 -17.88 3.83
C VAL A 266 -11.68 -17.39 4.47
N GLN A 267 -10.56 -17.55 3.76
CA GLN A 267 -9.23 -17.20 4.28
C GLN A 267 -8.95 -15.71 4.32
N ARG A 268 -9.36 -14.97 3.29
CA ARG A 268 -9.10 -13.54 3.13
C ARG A 268 -10.27 -12.83 2.47
N GLU A 269 -10.35 -11.53 2.67
CA GLU A 269 -11.34 -10.71 1.97
C GLU A 269 -11.10 -10.73 0.45
N PHE A 270 -12.20 -10.71 -0.29
CA PHE A 270 -12.20 -10.50 -1.73
C PHE A 270 -12.91 -9.18 -2.04
N THR A 271 -12.25 -8.33 -2.81
CA THR A 271 -12.81 -7.07 -3.26
C THR A 271 -12.57 -6.89 -4.75
N THR A 272 -13.55 -6.42 -5.46
CA THR A 272 -13.44 -6.11 -6.89
C THR A 272 -14.18 -4.82 -7.22
N LEU A 273 -13.83 -4.23 -8.37
CA LEU A 273 -14.47 -3.02 -8.89
C LEU A 273 -15.59 -3.35 -9.85
N ALA A 274 -16.69 -2.61 -9.72
CA ALA A 274 -17.74 -2.56 -10.71
C ALA A 274 -18.13 -1.11 -11.07
N ASN A 275 -18.71 -0.93 -12.25
CA ASN A 275 -19.29 0.35 -12.62
C ASN A 275 -20.55 0.61 -11.77
N LYS A 276 -20.74 1.83 -11.27
CA LYS A 276 -21.90 2.20 -10.45
C LYS A 276 -23.25 2.00 -11.16
N GLY A 277 -23.31 2.20 -12.45
CA GLY A 277 -24.51 1.98 -13.26
C GLY A 277 -24.81 0.52 -13.62
N SER A 278 -23.87 -0.42 -13.31
CA SER A 278 -24.09 -1.83 -13.62
C SER A 278 -24.90 -2.53 -12.52
N LYS A 279 -25.85 -3.38 -12.93
CA LYS A 279 -26.54 -4.35 -12.04
C LYS A 279 -25.63 -5.56 -11.74
N ALA A 280 -24.32 -5.37 -11.77
CA ALA A 280 -23.35 -6.44 -11.56
C ALA A 280 -23.46 -6.94 -10.13
N GLU A 281 -23.95 -8.16 -9.96
CA GLU A 281 -23.93 -8.88 -8.69
C GLU A 281 -22.76 -9.87 -8.69
N LEU A 282 -22.13 -9.99 -7.52
CA LEU A 282 -21.05 -10.92 -7.30
C LEU A 282 -21.66 -12.29 -6.93
N THR A 283 -21.52 -13.27 -7.81
CA THR A 283 -21.90 -14.65 -7.55
C THR A 283 -20.70 -15.49 -7.20
N THR A 284 -20.92 -16.62 -6.50
CA THR A 284 -19.83 -17.50 -6.06
C THR A 284 -20.06 -18.93 -6.49
N LYS A 285 -18.95 -19.60 -6.81
CA LYS A 285 -18.90 -21.06 -7.00
C LYS A 285 -17.87 -21.63 -6.04
N THR A 286 -18.25 -22.66 -5.29
CA THR A 286 -17.36 -23.35 -4.37
C THR A 286 -16.70 -24.53 -5.09
N GLU A 287 -15.37 -24.56 -5.08
CA GLU A 287 -14.53 -25.66 -5.54
C GLU A 287 -13.84 -26.26 -4.31
N ILE A 288 -14.32 -27.42 -3.84
CA ILE A 288 -13.89 -28.04 -2.59
C ILE A 288 -13.40 -29.47 -2.82
N ILE A 289 -12.41 -29.89 -2.04
CA ILE A 289 -11.96 -31.30 -2.06
C ILE A 289 -13.05 -32.20 -1.49
N PRO A 290 -13.21 -33.41 -2.01
CA PRO A 290 -14.30 -34.31 -1.58
C PRO A 290 -14.15 -34.78 -0.13
N SER A 291 -12.92 -34.91 0.37
CA SER A 291 -12.60 -35.24 1.77
C SER A 291 -11.15 -34.92 2.10
N VAL A 292 -10.83 -34.89 3.39
CA VAL A 292 -9.46 -34.72 3.89
C VAL A 292 -9.14 -35.78 4.93
N GLN A 293 -7.87 -36.20 4.99
CA GLN A 293 -7.42 -37.17 5.99
C GLN A 293 -6.87 -36.50 7.25
N ALA A 294 -7.31 -36.97 8.41
CA ALA A 294 -6.77 -36.50 9.70
C ALA A 294 -5.31 -36.94 9.92
N PRO A 295 -4.48 -36.14 10.62
CA PRO A 295 -4.82 -34.89 11.29
C PRO A 295 -4.91 -33.72 10.31
N VAL A 296 -5.83 -32.78 10.56
CA VAL A 296 -6.01 -31.55 9.80
C VAL A 296 -5.58 -30.41 10.70
N ALA A 297 -4.58 -29.63 10.30
CA ALA A 297 -4.20 -28.43 11.03
C ALA A 297 -5.17 -27.29 10.72
N LYS A 298 -5.41 -26.40 11.70
CA LYS A 298 -6.14 -25.16 11.45
C LYS A 298 -5.46 -24.36 10.32
N GLY A 299 -6.24 -23.83 9.37
CA GLY A 299 -5.71 -23.10 8.22
C GLY A 299 -5.31 -23.98 7.02
N THR A 300 -5.49 -25.30 7.10
CA THR A 300 -5.26 -26.22 5.96
C THR A 300 -6.19 -25.84 4.81
N LYS A 301 -5.66 -25.69 3.59
CA LYS A 301 -6.45 -25.40 2.39
C LYS A 301 -7.36 -26.60 2.08
N LEU A 302 -8.66 -26.32 1.97
CA LEU A 302 -9.70 -27.32 1.67
C LEU A 302 -10.33 -27.11 0.28
N GLY A 303 -10.12 -25.94 -0.32
CA GLY A 303 -10.67 -25.62 -1.61
C GLY A 303 -10.53 -24.14 -1.95
N GLU A 304 -11.39 -23.69 -2.86
CA GLU A 304 -11.43 -22.29 -3.29
C GLU A 304 -12.88 -21.80 -3.45
N LEU A 305 -13.10 -20.55 -3.12
CA LEU A 305 -14.31 -19.81 -3.45
C LEU A 305 -14.00 -18.92 -4.64
N VAL A 306 -14.64 -19.21 -5.78
CA VAL A 306 -14.43 -18.48 -7.04
C VAL A 306 -15.55 -17.45 -7.19
N TYR A 307 -15.18 -16.21 -7.46
CA TYR A 307 -16.10 -15.08 -7.60
C TYR A 307 -16.31 -14.73 -9.07
N TYR A 308 -17.56 -14.48 -9.45
CA TYR A 308 -17.96 -14.15 -10.82
C TYR A 308 -18.82 -12.88 -10.86
N ILE A 309 -18.70 -12.12 -11.95
CA ILE A 309 -19.69 -11.14 -12.38
C ILE A 309 -20.22 -11.60 -13.75
N GLY A 310 -21.48 -12.00 -13.80
CA GLY A 310 -22.02 -12.76 -14.94
C GLY A 310 -21.21 -14.04 -15.15
N ASN A 311 -20.68 -14.23 -16.36
CA ASN A 311 -19.84 -15.39 -16.69
C ASN A 311 -18.33 -15.13 -16.55
N LYS A 312 -17.93 -13.93 -16.13
CA LYS A 312 -16.52 -13.58 -16.01
C LYS A 312 -16.00 -13.87 -14.60
N GLU A 313 -14.97 -14.70 -14.50
CA GLU A 313 -14.24 -14.90 -13.24
C GLU A 313 -13.50 -13.62 -12.86
N MET A 314 -13.72 -13.17 -11.62
CA MET A 314 -13.13 -11.96 -11.05
C MET A 314 -11.96 -12.27 -10.12
N GLY A 315 -11.93 -13.48 -9.54
CA GLY A 315 -10.84 -13.94 -8.69
C GLY A 315 -11.26 -15.11 -7.78
N ARG A 316 -10.28 -15.56 -7.00
CA ARG A 316 -10.40 -16.73 -6.12
C ARG A 316 -9.87 -16.42 -4.72
N VAL A 317 -10.47 -17.04 -3.72
CA VAL A 317 -10.02 -17.02 -2.33
C VAL A 317 -9.98 -18.44 -1.82
N ASN A 318 -8.91 -18.80 -1.11
CA ASN A 318 -8.82 -20.11 -0.49
C ASN A 318 -9.91 -20.29 0.57
N LEU A 319 -10.46 -21.47 0.61
CA LEU A 319 -11.24 -22.00 1.72
C LEU A 319 -10.31 -22.85 2.58
N ILE A 320 -10.24 -22.53 3.87
CA ILE A 320 -9.34 -23.17 4.82
C ILE A 320 -10.11 -23.79 5.98
N SER A 321 -9.51 -24.77 6.64
CA SER A 321 -10.08 -25.37 7.84
C SER A 321 -10.19 -24.34 8.97
N LYS A 322 -11.37 -24.20 9.55
CA LYS A 322 -11.65 -23.32 10.70
C LYS A 322 -10.87 -23.74 11.93
N ASP A 323 -10.86 -25.05 12.19
CA ASP A 323 -10.28 -25.68 13.37
C ASP A 323 -9.30 -26.78 12.99
N ALA A 324 -8.44 -27.17 13.94
CA ALA A 324 -7.67 -28.39 13.84
C ALA A 324 -8.55 -29.58 14.18
N VAL A 325 -8.30 -30.73 13.54
CA VAL A 325 -8.96 -32.00 13.85
C VAL A 325 -7.91 -33.11 13.94
N ASN A 326 -7.81 -33.75 15.10
CA ASN A 326 -6.86 -34.82 15.35
C ASN A 326 -7.32 -36.15 14.73
N LYS A 327 -6.42 -37.15 14.70
CA LYS A 327 -6.78 -38.53 14.36
C LYS A 327 -7.71 -39.08 15.42
N ALA A 328 -8.70 -39.86 14.98
CA ALA A 328 -9.54 -40.66 15.87
C ALA A 328 -8.67 -41.63 16.67
N ASN A 329 -8.89 -41.69 17.98
CA ASN A 329 -8.30 -42.71 18.85
C ASN A 329 -9.18 -43.99 18.86
N LEU A 330 -8.67 -45.06 19.45
CA LEU A 330 -9.39 -46.34 19.53
C LEU A 330 -10.77 -46.20 20.20
N GLY A 331 -10.90 -45.37 21.23
CA GLY A 331 -12.17 -45.10 21.91
C GLY A 331 -13.20 -44.45 20.99
N THR A 332 -12.80 -43.43 20.22
CA THR A 332 -13.66 -42.74 19.25
C THR A 332 -14.08 -43.70 18.13
N MET A 333 -13.19 -44.59 17.67
CA MET A 333 -13.51 -45.57 16.65
C MET A 333 -14.50 -46.63 17.19
N PHE A 334 -14.35 -47.08 18.43
CA PHE A 334 -15.24 -48.01 19.07
C PHE A 334 -16.66 -47.45 19.27
N GLN A 335 -16.75 -46.21 19.75
CA GLN A 335 -18.03 -45.49 19.87
C GLN A 335 -18.78 -45.37 18.54
N ARG A 336 -18.08 -45.14 17.45
CA ARG A 336 -18.68 -45.07 16.10
C ARG A 336 -19.17 -46.43 15.62
N LEU A 337 -18.44 -47.51 15.88
CA LEU A 337 -18.85 -48.85 15.56
C LEU A 337 -20.11 -49.27 16.33
N THR A 338 -20.15 -48.98 17.64
CA THR A 338 -21.35 -49.29 18.46
C THR A 338 -22.55 -48.48 17.99
N TYR A 339 -22.39 -47.20 17.64
CA TYR A 339 -23.49 -46.39 17.11
C TYR A 339 -24.05 -46.91 15.78
N LEU A 340 -23.21 -47.46 14.89
CA LEU A 340 -23.60 -48.06 13.63
C LEU A 340 -24.29 -49.43 13.84
N TRP A 341 -23.99 -50.11 14.94
CA TRP A 341 -24.59 -51.45 15.22
C TRP A 341 -25.99 -51.36 15.84
N PHE A 342 -26.28 -50.21 16.49
CA PHE A 342 -27.61 -49.98 17.14
C PHE A 342 -28.56 -49.13 16.29
N ARG A 343 -28.25 -48.88 15.02
CA ARG A 343 -29.10 -48.20 14.05
C ARG A 343 -29.55 -49.16 12.98
#